data_0c9b527403bff745cfcccaaf75f43e1c
#
_entry.id   0c9b527403bff745cfcccaaf75f43e1c
#
_cell.length_a   1.000
_cell.length_b   1.000
_cell.length_c   1.000
_cell.angle_alpha   90.00
_cell.angle_beta   90.00
_cell.angle_gamma   90.00
#
_symmetry.space_group_name_H-M   'P 1'
#
loop_
_entity.id
_entity.type
_entity.pdbx_description
1 polymer ?
#
loop_
_entity_poly.entity_id
_entity_poly.type
_entity_poly.pdbx_seq_one_letter_code
_entity_poly.pdbx_strand_id
1 'polypeptide(L)'
;MVSGAPQAAHAWARARLEAAGVEDAAFDAACLMELVAGKNWRWMDDELTEEQKTRLEQLTEKRAQRYPLQYLAGRWPFLDFELAVGPGVLIPRADTELLCETGAELLAGVNGPQVLDLCAGSGCVGLGIKRLVPAARVTCLEKSPEAFVYLSQNAAAALPGFDPERPAVQPVAGDVFTYQNELEPESLDLVLSNPPYVTGDEMKTLEPELRFEPEMALEAEHEGLAFYEHIAPGYFAALRQGGWLAVEIGWAQGAAVRGIFEAAGYRNVAVRQDLAGKDRVVLGQKP
;
A
#
# COMPACT_ATOMS: atom_id res chain seq x y z
N MET A 1 -21.62 29.22 -1.04
CA MET A 1 -20.44 29.86 -1.70
C MET A 1 -19.25 29.80 -0.73
N VAL A 2 -18.10 29.45 -1.23
CA VAL A 2 -16.85 29.40 -0.44
C VAL A 2 -16.41 30.83 -0.11
N SER A 3 -16.04 31.07 1.16
CA SER A 3 -15.53 32.37 1.62
C SER A 3 -14.12 32.65 1.07
N GLY A 4 -13.76 33.91 0.88
CA GLY A 4 -12.39 34.31 0.56
C GLY A 4 -11.41 34.07 1.69
N ALA A 5 -11.82 34.27 2.95
CA ALA A 5 -10.97 34.06 4.10
C ALA A 5 -10.60 32.59 4.29
N PRO A 6 -9.30 32.20 4.32
CA PRO A 6 -8.87 30.78 4.36
C PRO A 6 -9.49 29.97 5.49
N GLN A 7 -9.59 30.54 6.71
CA GLN A 7 -10.16 29.88 7.87
C GLN A 7 -11.67 29.64 7.71
N ALA A 8 -12.39 30.58 7.09
CA ALA A 8 -13.82 30.44 6.82
C ALA A 8 -14.07 29.44 5.65
N ALA A 9 -13.18 29.39 4.66
CA ALA A 9 -13.21 28.40 3.58
C ALA A 9 -12.99 26.97 4.12
N HIS A 10 -12.00 26.80 5.01
CA HIS A 10 -11.78 25.54 5.72
C HIS A 10 -13.01 25.12 6.54
N ALA A 11 -13.60 26.04 7.32
CA ALA A 11 -14.77 25.75 8.12
C ALA A 11 -15.98 25.33 7.25
N TRP A 12 -16.14 25.96 6.08
CA TRP A 12 -17.16 25.58 5.08
C TRP A 12 -16.92 24.16 4.56
N ALA A 13 -15.70 23.84 4.13
CA ALA A 13 -15.35 22.52 3.62
C ALA A 13 -15.60 21.45 4.68
N ARG A 14 -15.10 21.67 5.91
CA ARG A 14 -15.34 20.80 7.04
C ARG A 14 -16.82 20.53 7.29
N ALA A 15 -17.63 21.58 7.42
CA ALA A 15 -19.08 21.45 7.66
C ALA A 15 -19.77 20.66 6.53
N ARG A 16 -19.34 20.84 5.28
CA ARG A 16 -19.88 20.11 4.12
C ARG A 16 -19.54 18.63 4.18
N LEU A 17 -18.31 18.27 4.59
CA LEU A 17 -17.87 16.89 4.76
C LEU A 17 -18.55 16.21 5.97
N GLU A 18 -18.70 16.92 7.10
CA GLU A 18 -19.44 16.44 8.27
C GLU A 18 -20.91 16.12 7.90
N ALA A 19 -21.57 16.99 7.13
CA ALA A 19 -22.92 16.77 6.65
C ALA A 19 -23.05 15.58 5.70
N ALA A 20 -21.96 15.20 5.02
CA ALA A 20 -21.88 14.02 4.16
C ALA A 20 -21.46 12.72 4.90
N GLY A 21 -21.25 12.79 6.22
CA GLY A 21 -20.88 11.64 7.04
C GLY A 21 -19.42 11.19 6.85
N VAL A 22 -18.52 12.09 6.46
CA VAL A 22 -17.07 11.80 6.41
C VAL A 22 -16.54 11.81 7.84
N GLU A 23 -15.91 10.71 8.29
CA GLU A 23 -15.49 10.52 9.68
C GLU A 23 -14.47 11.58 10.13
N ASP A 24 -13.38 11.74 9.38
CA ASP A 24 -12.31 12.68 9.67
C ASP A 24 -12.44 13.99 8.89
N ALA A 25 -13.66 14.56 8.84
CA ALA A 25 -13.98 15.76 8.05
C ALA A 25 -13.04 16.95 8.32
N ALA A 26 -12.55 17.09 9.55
CA ALA A 26 -11.63 18.17 9.91
C ALA A 26 -10.23 17.96 9.28
N PHE A 27 -9.73 16.75 9.31
CA PHE A 27 -8.46 16.38 8.68
C PHE A 27 -8.57 16.50 7.15
N ASP A 28 -9.62 15.94 6.58
CA ASP A 28 -9.86 15.97 5.14
C ASP A 28 -9.97 17.42 4.62
N ALA A 29 -10.74 18.27 5.31
CA ALA A 29 -10.84 19.69 4.93
C ALA A 29 -9.47 20.41 5.00
N ALA A 30 -8.64 20.09 5.99
CA ALA A 30 -7.30 20.64 6.08
C ALA A 30 -6.40 20.20 4.92
N CYS A 31 -6.45 18.92 4.55
CA CYS A 31 -5.73 18.41 3.38
C CYS A 31 -6.22 19.05 2.08
N LEU A 32 -7.54 19.22 1.90
CA LEU A 32 -8.08 19.91 0.73
C LEU A 32 -7.63 21.38 0.65
N MET A 33 -7.54 22.08 1.79
CA MET A 33 -6.97 23.42 1.85
C MET A 33 -5.48 23.42 1.48
N GLU A 34 -4.72 22.43 1.91
CA GLU A 34 -3.30 22.32 1.53
C GLU A 34 -3.13 22.11 0.03
N LEU A 35 -3.99 21.33 -0.60
CA LEU A 35 -3.98 21.11 -2.06
C LEU A 35 -4.30 22.38 -2.86
N VAL A 36 -5.08 23.28 -2.29
CA VAL A 36 -5.57 24.48 -2.97
C VAL A 36 -4.71 25.72 -2.70
N ALA A 37 -4.32 25.91 -1.43
CA ALA A 37 -3.66 27.11 -0.95
C ALA A 37 -2.23 26.87 -0.40
N GLY A 38 -1.79 25.59 -0.40
CA GLY A 38 -0.46 25.21 0.09
C GLY A 38 -0.41 24.98 1.61
N LYS A 39 0.71 24.40 2.08
CA LYS A 39 0.89 23.97 3.48
C LYS A 39 0.71 25.08 4.51
N ASN A 40 0.97 26.34 4.12
CA ASN A 40 0.92 27.50 5.02
C ASN A 40 -0.45 28.20 5.04
N TRP A 41 -1.50 27.62 4.48
CA TRP A 41 -2.83 28.23 4.36
C TRP A 41 -3.38 28.79 5.68
N ARG A 42 -3.03 28.17 6.81
CA ARG A 42 -3.47 28.61 8.15
C ARG A 42 -2.95 30.00 8.56
N TRP A 43 -1.86 30.43 7.94
CA TRP A 43 -1.13 31.65 8.24
C TRP A 43 -1.23 32.67 7.09
N MET A 44 -2.11 32.42 6.12
CA MET A 44 -2.33 33.36 5.02
C MET A 44 -3.17 34.54 5.50
N ASP A 45 -2.67 35.76 5.24
CA ASP A 45 -3.42 37.01 5.44
C ASP A 45 -4.25 37.35 4.19
N ASP A 46 -3.85 36.88 3.03
CA ASP A 46 -4.53 37.11 1.76
C ASP A 46 -5.75 36.19 1.61
N GLU A 47 -6.77 36.72 0.93
CA GLU A 47 -7.93 35.90 0.55
C GLU A 47 -7.60 34.89 -0.53
N LEU A 48 -8.34 33.78 -0.55
CA LEU A 48 -8.31 32.81 -1.65
C LEU A 48 -8.76 33.47 -2.96
N THR A 49 -8.06 33.18 -4.03
CA THR A 49 -8.48 33.57 -5.38
C THR A 49 -9.77 32.86 -5.79
N GLU A 50 -10.48 33.36 -6.80
CA GLU A 50 -11.68 32.70 -7.34
C GLU A 50 -11.39 31.30 -7.86
N GLU A 51 -10.21 31.10 -8.44
CA GLU A 51 -9.75 29.75 -8.89
C GLU A 51 -9.57 28.81 -7.71
N GLN A 52 -8.93 29.27 -6.64
CA GLN A 52 -8.76 28.47 -5.42
C GLN A 52 -10.10 28.11 -4.76
N LYS A 53 -11.03 29.08 -4.68
CA LYS A 53 -12.38 28.82 -4.15
C LYS A 53 -13.12 27.78 -4.99
N THR A 54 -13.10 27.94 -6.30
CA THR A 54 -13.74 26.98 -7.22
C THR A 54 -13.10 25.58 -7.09
N ARG A 55 -11.78 25.52 -7.00
CA ARG A 55 -11.07 24.27 -6.83
C ARG A 55 -11.40 23.59 -5.51
N LEU A 56 -11.45 24.36 -4.40
CA LEU A 56 -11.84 23.84 -3.09
C LEU A 56 -13.26 23.28 -3.11
N GLU A 57 -14.20 24.01 -3.72
CA GLU A 57 -15.59 23.54 -3.85
C GLU A 57 -15.66 22.21 -4.62
N GLN A 58 -14.99 22.10 -5.76
CA GLN A 58 -14.94 20.87 -6.57
C GLN A 58 -14.36 19.68 -5.80
N LEU A 59 -13.25 19.88 -5.11
CA LEU A 59 -12.61 18.82 -4.32
C LEU A 59 -13.47 18.41 -3.12
N THR A 60 -14.07 19.39 -2.43
CA THR A 60 -14.97 19.14 -1.28
C THR A 60 -16.21 18.35 -1.71
N GLU A 61 -16.82 18.70 -2.84
CA GLU A 61 -18.00 17.97 -3.35
C GLU A 61 -17.63 16.54 -3.80
N LYS A 62 -16.47 16.33 -4.42
CA LYS A 62 -15.99 14.98 -4.73
C LYS A 62 -15.76 14.17 -3.45
N ARG A 63 -15.13 14.75 -2.44
CA ARG A 63 -14.90 14.07 -1.16
C ARG A 63 -16.20 13.78 -0.42
N ALA A 64 -17.16 14.68 -0.48
CA ALA A 64 -18.50 14.50 0.07
C ALA A 64 -19.27 13.34 -0.60
N GLN A 65 -18.92 12.97 -1.83
CA GLN A 65 -19.39 11.76 -2.52
C GLN A 65 -18.60 10.52 -2.14
N ARG A 66 -17.78 10.58 -1.09
CA ARG A 66 -16.93 9.51 -0.58
C ARG A 66 -15.78 9.14 -1.52
N TYR A 67 -15.43 9.97 -2.52
CA TYR A 67 -14.22 9.75 -3.32
C TYR A 67 -12.98 9.86 -2.45
N PRO A 68 -12.01 8.92 -2.54
CA PRO A 68 -10.87 8.88 -1.63
C PRO A 68 -10.06 10.17 -1.61
N LEU A 69 -9.76 10.68 -0.41
CA LEU A 69 -8.91 11.85 -0.22
C LEU A 69 -7.54 11.67 -0.88
N GLN A 70 -6.98 10.48 -0.78
CA GLN A 70 -5.68 10.10 -1.32
C GLN A 70 -5.64 10.26 -2.84
N TYR A 71 -6.71 9.89 -3.52
CA TYR A 71 -6.84 10.08 -4.97
C TYR A 71 -7.01 11.55 -5.35
N LEU A 72 -7.63 12.35 -4.50
CA LEU A 72 -7.70 13.81 -4.70
C LEU A 72 -6.33 14.47 -4.52
N ALA A 73 -5.56 13.97 -3.57
CA ALA A 73 -4.21 14.45 -3.30
C ALA A 73 -3.21 13.99 -4.37
N GLY A 74 -3.44 12.85 -5.01
CA GLY A 74 -2.54 12.26 -6.01
C GLY A 74 -1.24 11.70 -5.44
N ARG A 75 -0.99 11.88 -4.14
CA ARG A 75 0.16 11.39 -3.37
C ARG A 75 -0.27 11.02 -1.97
N TRP A 76 0.37 9.99 -1.39
CA TRP A 76 0.09 9.59 -0.03
C TRP A 76 1.36 9.17 0.72
N PRO A 77 1.50 9.54 2.00
CA PRO A 77 2.65 9.15 2.79
C PRO A 77 2.64 7.64 3.10
N PHE A 78 3.82 7.06 3.14
CA PHE A 78 4.08 5.69 3.58
C PHE A 78 5.48 5.66 4.19
N LEU A 79 5.65 5.13 5.42
CA LEU A 79 6.88 5.31 6.20
C LEU A 79 7.30 6.79 6.25
N ASP A 80 8.50 7.12 5.79
CA ASP A 80 9.04 8.48 5.75
C ASP A 80 9.15 9.07 4.32
N PHE A 81 8.40 8.52 3.35
CA PHE A 81 8.36 9.00 1.98
C PHE A 81 6.92 9.09 1.43
N GLU A 82 6.76 9.69 0.27
CA GLU A 82 5.46 9.82 -0.39
C GLU A 82 5.40 8.98 -1.67
N LEU A 83 4.25 8.36 -1.92
CA LEU A 83 3.95 7.59 -3.12
C LEU A 83 2.90 8.31 -3.98
N ALA A 84 3.07 8.30 -5.28
CA ALA A 84 2.02 8.64 -6.22
C ALA A 84 0.92 7.57 -6.15
N VAL A 85 -0.31 8.01 -6.02
CA VAL A 85 -1.52 7.18 -5.98
C VAL A 85 -2.65 7.83 -6.77
N GLY A 86 -3.58 7.02 -7.23
CA GLY A 86 -4.76 7.49 -7.95
C GLY A 86 -5.63 6.31 -8.40
N PRO A 87 -6.69 6.56 -9.18
CA PRO A 87 -7.57 5.50 -9.66
C PRO A 87 -6.78 4.35 -10.33
N GLY A 88 -7.12 3.13 -9.97
CA GLY A 88 -6.50 1.93 -10.53
C GLY A 88 -5.37 1.33 -9.69
N VAL A 89 -5.00 1.93 -8.55
CA VAL A 89 -4.04 1.35 -7.61
C VAL A 89 -4.57 1.36 -6.18
N LEU A 90 -4.30 0.31 -5.41
CA LEU A 90 -4.62 0.26 -3.98
C LEU A 90 -3.88 1.38 -3.24
N ILE A 91 -4.61 2.11 -2.40
CA ILE A 91 -4.02 3.14 -1.54
C ILE A 91 -3.20 2.46 -0.44
N PRO A 92 -1.91 2.79 -0.26
CA PRO A 92 -1.08 2.23 0.81
C PRO A 92 -1.73 2.43 2.19
N ARG A 93 -1.73 1.37 2.99
CA ARG A 93 -2.26 1.37 4.37
C ARG A 93 -1.13 1.43 5.39
N ALA A 94 -1.34 2.13 6.49
CA ALA A 94 -0.35 2.19 7.58
C ALA A 94 -0.03 0.80 8.15
N ASP A 95 -1.01 -0.09 8.23
CA ASP A 95 -0.80 -1.47 8.71
C ASP A 95 0.22 -2.25 7.87
N THR A 96 0.35 -1.93 6.57
CA THR A 96 1.32 -2.55 5.65
C THR A 96 2.77 -2.19 5.99
N GLU A 97 3.01 -1.11 6.76
CA GLU A 97 4.35 -0.75 7.23
C GLU A 97 4.96 -1.86 8.10
N LEU A 98 4.13 -2.58 8.88
CA LEU A 98 4.56 -3.74 9.67
C LEU A 98 5.16 -4.85 8.80
N LEU A 99 4.65 -5.05 7.58
CA LEU A 99 5.22 -6.03 6.64
C LEU A 99 6.64 -5.61 6.21
N CYS A 100 6.85 -4.31 5.95
CA CYS A 100 8.16 -3.76 5.61
C CYS A 100 9.15 -3.90 6.77
N GLU A 101 8.75 -3.52 7.99
CA GLU A 101 9.56 -3.64 9.20
C GLU A 101 9.93 -5.10 9.47
N THR A 102 8.94 -6.01 9.35
CA THR A 102 9.16 -7.46 9.47
C THR A 102 10.19 -7.93 8.45
N GLY A 103 10.04 -7.56 7.19
CA GLY A 103 10.98 -7.94 6.14
C GLY A 103 12.40 -7.43 6.39
N ALA A 104 12.53 -6.19 6.86
CA ALA A 104 13.83 -5.60 7.20
C ALA A 104 14.52 -6.35 8.36
N GLU A 105 13.78 -6.75 9.39
CA GLU A 105 14.30 -7.56 10.50
C GLU A 105 14.78 -8.94 10.01
N LEU A 106 14.01 -9.62 9.13
CA LEU A 106 14.35 -10.92 8.58
C LEU A 106 15.62 -10.88 7.71
N LEU A 107 15.92 -9.74 7.12
CA LEU A 107 17.11 -9.50 6.30
C LEU A 107 18.35 -9.04 7.11
N ALA A 108 18.23 -8.92 8.43
CA ALA A 108 19.36 -8.47 9.26
C ALA A 108 20.59 -9.36 9.08
N GLY A 109 21.71 -8.74 8.70
CA GLY A 109 22.97 -9.43 8.46
C GLY A 109 23.13 -10.06 7.08
N VAL A 110 22.13 -10.01 6.20
CA VAL A 110 22.22 -10.49 4.82
C VAL A 110 22.84 -9.39 3.94
N ASN A 111 23.91 -9.70 3.24
CA ASN A 111 24.61 -8.76 2.36
C ASN A 111 23.96 -8.74 0.97
N GLY A 112 23.45 -7.59 0.55
CA GLY A 112 22.85 -7.39 -0.78
C GLY A 112 21.68 -8.34 -1.07
N PRO A 113 20.69 -8.45 -0.16
CA PRO A 113 19.64 -9.45 -0.28
C PRO A 113 18.81 -9.28 -1.54
N GLN A 114 18.40 -10.40 -2.10
CA GLN A 114 17.46 -10.49 -3.24
C GLN A 114 16.05 -10.61 -2.70
N VAL A 115 15.19 -9.64 -3.02
CA VAL A 115 13.83 -9.53 -2.49
C VAL A 115 12.84 -9.48 -3.63
N LEU A 116 11.74 -10.19 -3.49
CA LEU A 116 10.60 -10.16 -4.41
C LEU A 116 9.35 -9.68 -3.65
N ASP A 117 8.77 -8.58 -4.11
CA ASP A 117 7.48 -8.06 -3.67
C ASP A 117 6.41 -8.46 -4.69
N LEU A 118 5.46 -9.30 -4.28
CA LEU A 118 4.37 -9.81 -5.10
C LEU A 118 3.10 -8.99 -4.87
N CYS A 119 2.32 -8.77 -5.94
CA CYS A 119 1.13 -7.91 -5.91
C CYS A 119 1.48 -6.49 -5.45
N ALA A 120 2.52 -5.92 -6.06
CA ALA A 120 3.21 -4.74 -5.55
C ALA A 120 2.36 -3.46 -5.54
N GLY A 121 1.30 -3.36 -6.35
CA GLY A 121 0.41 -2.20 -6.39
C GLY A 121 1.18 -0.91 -6.71
N SER A 122 1.18 0.01 -5.77
CA SER A 122 1.96 1.27 -5.85
C SER A 122 3.48 1.07 -5.64
N GLY A 123 3.92 -0.13 -5.24
CA GLY A 123 5.29 -0.43 -4.85
C GLY A 123 5.61 -0.11 -3.38
N CYS A 124 4.61 0.14 -2.54
CA CYS A 124 4.83 0.58 -1.16
C CYS A 124 5.69 -0.40 -0.34
N VAL A 125 5.46 -1.72 -0.48
CA VAL A 125 6.22 -2.74 0.24
C VAL A 125 7.65 -2.82 -0.28
N GLY A 126 7.84 -2.98 -1.59
CA GLY A 126 9.17 -3.07 -2.18
C GLY A 126 10.03 -1.83 -1.94
N LEU A 127 9.44 -0.63 -2.07
CA LEU A 127 10.11 0.64 -1.75
C LEU A 127 10.37 0.79 -0.25
N GLY A 128 9.45 0.34 0.60
CA GLY A 128 9.64 0.29 2.05
C GLY A 128 10.84 -0.58 2.43
N ILE A 129 10.95 -1.77 1.87
CA ILE A 129 12.14 -2.62 2.05
C ILE A 129 13.41 -1.92 1.55
N LYS A 130 13.37 -1.34 0.37
CA LYS A 130 14.52 -0.61 -0.18
C LYS A 130 14.95 0.56 0.70
N ARG A 131 14.01 1.24 1.31
CA ARG A 131 14.23 2.33 2.26
C ARG A 131 14.89 1.85 3.56
N LEU A 132 14.38 0.75 4.12
CA LEU A 132 14.87 0.18 5.39
C LEU A 132 16.17 -0.63 5.21
N VAL A 133 16.35 -1.26 4.06
CA VAL A 133 17.51 -2.09 3.70
C VAL A 133 18.10 -1.59 2.38
N PRO A 134 18.88 -0.49 2.37
CA PRO A 134 19.38 0.14 1.14
C PRO A 134 20.21 -0.77 0.23
N ALA A 135 20.85 -1.79 0.80
CA ALA A 135 21.61 -2.79 0.03
C ALA A 135 20.74 -3.82 -0.70
N ALA A 136 19.42 -3.90 -0.39
CA ALA A 136 18.52 -4.86 -1.01
C ALA A 136 18.38 -4.59 -2.52
N ARG A 137 18.29 -5.67 -3.28
CA ARG A 137 17.87 -5.66 -4.69
C ARG A 137 16.43 -6.17 -4.73
N VAL A 138 15.53 -5.25 -5.01
CA VAL A 138 14.09 -5.50 -4.88
C VAL A 138 13.45 -5.53 -6.25
N THR A 139 12.77 -6.62 -6.56
CA THR A 139 11.87 -6.76 -7.72
C THR A 139 10.43 -6.64 -7.24
N CYS A 140 9.63 -5.82 -7.91
CA CYS A 140 8.22 -5.60 -7.60
C CYS A 140 7.37 -6.12 -8.75
N LEU A 141 6.60 -7.19 -8.51
CA LEU A 141 5.72 -7.82 -9.50
C LEU A 141 4.31 -7.27 -9.39
N GLU A 142 3.79 -6.73 -10.50
CA GLU A 142 2.43 -6.21 -10.58
C GLU A 142 1.73 -6.67 -11.86
N LYS A 143 0.47 -7.12 -11.73
CA LYS A 143 -0.34 -7.63 -12.84
C LYS A 143 -1.18 -6.55 -13.51
N SER A 144 -1.71 -5.59 -12.73
CA SER A 144 -2.58 -4.53 -13.24
C SER A 144 -1.76 -3.51 -14.05
N PRO A 145 -2.09 -3.27 -15.33
CA PRO A 145 -1.43 -2.21 -16.10
C PRO A 145 -1.62 -0.82 -15.48
N GLU A 146 -2.77 -0.55 -14.87
CA GLU A 146 -3.08 0.72 -14.23
C GLU A 146 -2.20 0.93 -12.98
N ALA A 147 -2.10 -0.07 -12.10
CA ALA A 147 -1.25 -0.02 -10.93
C ALA A 147 0.24 0.03 -11.32
N PHE A 148 0.63 -0.67 -12.39
CA PHE A 148 2.01 -0.69 -12.90
C PHE A 148 2.51 0.70 -13.32
N VAL A 149 1.62 1.60 -13.76
CA VAL A 149 1.99 3.00 -14.04
C VAL A 149 2.48 3.69 -12.76
N TYR A 150 1.73 3.54 -11.65
CA TYR A 150 2.11 4.11 -10.35
C TYR A 150 3.37 3.44 -9.80
N LEU A 151 3.48 2.12 -9.87
CA LEU A 151 4.69 1.39 -9.49
C LEU A 151 5.92 1.94 -10.21
N SER A 152 5.86 2.08 -11.54
CA SER A 152 6.97 2.59 -12.34
C SER A 152 7.34 4.03 -11.98
N GLN A 153 6.33 4.90 -11.78
CA GLN A 153 6.54 6.28 -11.36
C GLN A 153 7.20 6.35 -9.98
N ASN A 154 6.72 5.57 -9.02
CA ASN A 154 7.23 5.54 -7.67
C ASN A 154 8.65 4.95 -7.59
N ALA A 155 8.92 3.89 -8.35
CA ALA A 155 10.25 3.28 -8.45
C ALA A 155 11.31 4.27 -8.94
N ALA A 156 10.91 5.21 -9.83
CA ALA A 156 11.81 6.22 -10.37
C ALA A 156 12.03 7.42 -9.43
N ALA A 157 11.08 7.76 -8.55
CA ALA A 157 11.05 9.07 -7.89
C ALA A 157 10.81 9.07 -6.38
N ALA A 158 10.34 7.98 -5.78
CA ALA A 158 9.77 8.04 -4.44
C ALA A 158 10.79 8.16 -3.30
N LEU A 159 12.02 7.67 -3.46
CA LEU A 159 12.95 7.57 -2.34
C LEU A 159 14.01 8.68 -2.33
N PRO A 160 14.01 9.56 -1.30
CA PRO A 160 15.09 10.52 -1.11
C PRO A 160 16.44 9.85 -0.93
N GLY A 161 17.48 10.38 -1.58
CA GLY A 161 18.85 9.89 -1.45
C GLY A 161 19.20 8.72 -2.37
N PHE A 162 18.29 8.28 -3.23
CA PHE A 162 18.56 7.31 -4.28
C PHE A 162 18.87 8.03 -5.61
N ASP A 163 19.65 7.36 -6.46
CA ASP A 163 20.05 7.87 -7.76
C ASP A 163 18.80 8.01 -8.67
N PRO A 164 18.47 9.22 -9.11
CA PRO A 164 17.30 9.44 -9.96
C PRO A 164 17.44 8.82 -11.36
N GLU A 165 18.66 8.45 -11.77
CA GLU A 165 18.92 7.79 -13.05
C GLU A 165 18.71 6.26 -12.98
N ARG A 166 18.51 5.72 -11.78
CA ARG A 166 18.27 4.30 -11.57
C ARG A 166 17.05 4.09 -10.66
N PRO A 167 16.09 3.27 -11.07
CA PRO A 167 14.94 2.96 -10.23
C PRO A 167 15.39 2.34 -8.90
N ALA A 168 14.76 2.78 -7.81
CA ALA A 168 15.07 2.27 -6.46
C ALA A 168 14.74 0.77 -6.33
N VAL A 169 13.70 0.32 -7.04
CA VAL A 169 13.27 -1.07 -7.16
C VAL A 169 13.08 -1.39 -8.65
N GLN A 170 13.03 -2.66 -9.01
CA GLN A 170 12.79 -3.11 -10.40
C GLN A 170 11.32 -3.47 -10.59
N PRO A 171 10.52 -2.66 -11.30
CA PRO A 171 9.17 -3.03 -11.68
C PRO A 171 9.16 -4.16 -12.72
N VAL A 172 8.29 -5.15 -12.51
CA VAL A 172 8.06 -6.25 -13.45
C VAL A 172 6.56 -6.42 -13.63
N ALA A 173 6.09 -6.40 -14.90
CA ALA A 173 4.71 -6.72 -15.23
C ALA A 173 4.56 -8.24 -15.29
N GLY A 174 3.64 -8.80 -14.47
CA GLY A 174 3.45 -10.26 -14.47
C GLY A 174 2.41 -10.72 -13.45
N ASP A 175 2.01 -11.96 -13.57
CA ASP A 175 0.98 -12.58 -12.75
C ASP A 175 1.63 -13.46 -11.67
N VAL A 176 1.26 -13.21 -10.41
CA VAL A 176 1.72 -14.00 -9.25
C VAL A 176 1.44 -15.50 -9.40
N PHE A 177 0.41 -15.88 -10.13
CA PHE A 177 0.05 -17.29 -10.38
C PHE A 177 0.95 -18.01 -11.38
N THR A 178 1.81 -17.30 -12.12
CA THR A 178 2.68 -17.90 -13.15
C THR A 178 4.15 -17.51 -13.01
N TYR A 179 4.45 -16.36 -12.39
CA TYR A 179 5.80 -15.80 -12.35
C TYR A 179 6.84 -16.65 -11.61
N GLN A 180 6.41 -17.53 -10.68
CA GLN A 180 7.31 -18.49 -10.02
C GLN A 180 8.03 -19.40 -11.03
N ASN A 181 7.46 -19.62 -12.22
CA ASN A 181 8.08 -20.44 -13.27
C ASN A 181 9.24 -19.76 -14.00
N GLU A 182 9.41 -18.46 -13.80
CA GLU A 182 10.49 -17.64 -14.38
C GLU A 182 11.67 -17.48 -13.43
N LEU A 183 11.52 -17.93 -12.16
CA LEU A 183 12.51 -17.76 -11.13
C LEU A 183 13.49 -18.95 -11.08
N GLU A 184 14.76 -18.64 -10.93
CA GLU A 184 15.75 -19.66 -10.64
C GLU A 184 15.58 -20.18 -9.18
N PRO A 185 15.74 -21.48 -8.95
CA PRO A 185 15.74 -22.03 -7.61
C PRO A 185 16.79 -21.36 -6.71
N GLU A 186 16.46 -21.19 -5.43
CA GLU A 186 17.36 -20.63 -4.40
C GLU A 186 17.98 -19.27 -4.78
N SER A 187 17.22 -18.45 -5.50
CA SER A 187 17.67 -17.11 -5.95
C SER A 187 17.27 -15.97 -5.00
N LEU A 188 16.26 -16.19 -4.13
CA LEU A 188 15.68 -15.16 -3.29
C LEU A 188 16.01 -15.37 -1.80
N ASP A 189 16.26 -14.27 -1.09
CA ASP A 189 16.42 -14.24 0.36
C ASP A 189 15.08 -13.98 1.06
N LEU A 190 14.18 -13.20 0.42
CA LEU A 190 12.88 -12.85 0.96
C LEU A 190 11.84 -12.69 -0.16
N VAL A 191 10.68 -13.26 0.07
CA VAL A 191 9.45 -12.99 -0.71
C VAL A 191 8.45 -12.28 0.20
N LEU A 192 7.89 -11.19 -0.27
CA LEU A 192 6.86 -10.40 0.42
C LEU A 192 5.61 -10.31 -0.43
N SER A 193 4.45 -10.17 0.19
CA SER A 193 3.22 -9.81 -0.50
C SER A 193 2.22 -9.18 0.44
N ASN A 194 1.53 -8.14 -0.04
CA ASN A 194 0.22 -7.75 0.45
C ASN A 194 -0.81 -8.11 -0.64
N PRO A 195 -1.24 -9.37 -0.70
CA PRO A 195 -2.14 -9.83 -1.75
C PRO A 195 -3.59 -9.46 -1.44
N PRO A 196 -4.51 -9.52 -2.42
CA PRO A 196 -5.94 -9.46 -2.14
C PRO A 196 -6.35 -10.55 -1.15
N TYR A 197 -7.19 -10.21 -0.17
CA TYR A 197 -7.63 -11.14 0.88
C TYR A 197 -9.06 -10.91 1.37
N VAL A 198 -9.77 -9.93 0.81
CA VAL A 198 -11.16 -9.62 1.20
C VAL A 198 -12.10 -10.64 0.57
N THR A 199 -13.03 -11.17 1.36
CA THR A 199 -14.03 -12.11 0.84
C THR A 199 -15.13 -11.39 0.10
N GLY A 200 -15.82 -12.08 -0.84
CA GLY A 200 -16.95 -11.49 -1.57
C GLY A 200 -18.11 -11.03 -0.68
N ASP A 201 -18.25 -11.59 0.54
CA ASP A 201 -19.23 -11.12 1.51
C ASP A 201 -18.78 -9.87 2.24
N GLU A 202 -17.51 -9.77 2.60
CA GLU A 202 -16.93 -8.56 3.18
C GLU A 202 -16.96 -7.39 2.19
N MET A 203 -16.74 -7.64 0.90
CA MET A 203 -16.84 -6.63 -0.17
C MET A 203 -18.15 -5.83 -0.13
N LYS A 204 -19.24 -6.48 0.29
CA LYS A 204 -20.58 -5.85 0.37
C LYS A 204 -20.72 -4.84 1.53
N THR A 205 -19.85 -4.95 2.52
CA THR A 205 -19.90 -4.17 3.78
C THR A 205 -18.74 -3.21 3.95
N LEU A 206 -17.85 -3.13 2.95
CA LEU A 206 -16.71 -2.22 2.96
C LEU A 206 -17.13 -0.76 3.03
N GLU A 207 -16.24 0.06 3.55
CA GLU A 207 -16.39 1.51 3.56
C GLU A 207 -16.65 2.07 2.15
N PRO A 208 -17.48 3.10 2.02
CA PRO A 208 -17.87 3.63 0.71
C PRO A 208 -16.69 4.04 -0.18
N GLU A 209 -15.59 4.47 0.41
CA GLU A 209 -14.35 4.86 -0.28
C GLU A 209 -13.71 3.72 -1.05
N LEU A 210 -13.74 2.51 -0.51
CA LEU A 210 -13.16 1.32 -1.12
C LEU A 210 -13.80 0.93 -2.46
N ARG A 211 -15.00 1.42 -2.75
CA ARG A 211 -15.68 1.22 -4.05
C ARG A 211 -14.95 1.92 -5.21
N PHE A 212 -14.07 2.86 -4.92
CA PHE A 212 -13.27 3.57 -5.92
C PHE A 212 -11.89 2.93 -6.13
N GLU A 213 -11.52 2.00 -5.27
CA GLU A 213 -10.28 1.23 -5.40
C GLU A 213 -10.50 -0.01 -6.28
N PRO A 214 -9.45 -0.55 -6.93
CA PRO A 214 -9.64 -1.68 -7.85
C PRO A 214 -10.07 -2.94 -7.09
N GLU A 215 -11.19 -3.53 -7.49
CA GLU A 215 -11.75 -4.75 -6.90
C GLU A 215 -10.72 -5.89 -6.89
N MET A 216 -9.94 -6.04 -7.99
CA MET A 216 -8.89 -7.05 -8.11
C MET A 216 -7.75 -6.91 -7.08
N ALA A 217 -7.61 -5.73 -6.46
CA ALA A 217 -6.62 -5.51 -5.40
C ALA A 217 -7.19 -5.78 -3.99
N LEU A 218 -8.48 -6.07 -3.88
CA LEU A 218 -9.19 -6.29 -2.62
C LEU A 218 -9.69 -7.73 -2.51
N GLU A 219 -10.46 -8.20 -3.51
CA GLU A 219 -11.19 -9.47 -3.45
C GLU A 219 -10.31 -10.67 -3.79
N ALA A 220 -10.45 -11.74 -3.00
CA ALA A 220 -9.87 -13.04 -3.27
C ALA A 220 -10.88 -14.16 -3.05
N GLU A 221 -10.79 -15.19 -3.91
CA GLU A 221 -11.56 -16.44 -3.80
C GLU A 221 -11.12 -17.28 -2.58
N HIS A 222 -11.78 -18.40 -2.36
CA HIS A 222 -11.49 -19.36 -1.27
C HIS A 222 -11.49 -18.70 0.12
N GLU A 223 -12.55 -17.95 0.41
CA GLU A 223 -12.67 -17.21 1.68
C GLU A 223 -11.46 -16.26 1.92
N GLY A 224 -10.95 -15.66 0.86
CA GLY A 224 -9.81 -14.74 0.91
C GLY A 224 -8.43 -15.43 0.97
N LEU A 225 -8.36 -16.75 0.79
CA LEU A 225 -7.12 -17.52 0.97
C LEU A 225 -6.42 -17.92 -0.33
N ALA A 226 -7.04 -17.72 -1.50
CA ALA A 226 -6.53 -18.21 -2.79
C ALA A 226 -5.09 -17.79 -3.10
N PHE A 227 -4.70 -16.55 -2.78
CA PHE A 227 -3.35 -16.08 -3.00
C PHE A 227 -2.33 -16.78 -2.09
N TYR A 228 -2.64 -16.98 -0.82
CA TYR A 228 -1.76 -17.66 0.14
C TYR A 228 -1.56 -19.12 -0.22
N GLU A 229 -2.63 -19.81 -0.63
CA GLU A 229 -2.60 -21.21 -1.09
C GLU A 229 -1.71 -21.39 -2.32
N HIS A 230 -1.58 -20.36 -3.17
CA HIS A 230 -0.68 -20.37 -4.31
C HIS A 230 0.74 -19.91 -3.96
N ILE A 231 0.87 -18.77 -3.26
CA ILE A 231 2.18 -18.14 -2.98
C ILE A 231 3.05 -19.07 -2.12
N ALA A 232 2.51 -19.65 -1.05
CA ALA A 232 3.31 -20.42 -0.10
C ALA A 232 4.02 -21.61 -0.77
N PRO A 233 3.35 -22.53 -1.49
CA PRO A 233 4.05 -23.62 -2.18
C PRO A 233 4.76 -23.15 -3.47
N GLY A 234 4.18 -22.19 -4.21
CA GLY A 234 4.68 -21.79 -5.53
C GLY A 234 6.05 -21.10 -5.49
N TYR A 235 6.31 -20.30 -4.48
CA TYR A 235 7.57 -19.57 -4.34
C TYR A 235 8.60 -20.24 -3.43
N PHE A 236 8.25 -21.39 -2.84
CA PHE A 236 9.15 -22.12 -1.93
C PHE A 236 10.47 -22.51 -2.59
N ALA A 237 10.46 -22.98 -3.84
CA ALA A 237 11.67 -23.39 -4.55
C ALA A 237 12.60 -22.23 -4.83
N ALA A 238 12.08 -21.04 -5.11
CA ALA A 238 12.86 -19.83 -5.41
C ALA A 238 13.57 -19.25 -4.17
N LEU A 239 13.06 -19.50 -2.96
CA LEU A 239 13.75 -19.11 -1.73
C LEU A 239 15.01 -19.94 -1.50
N ARG A 240 16.07 -19.31 -1.03
CA ARG A 240 17.27 -19.99 -0.51
C ARG A 240 16.96 -20.74 0.76
N GLN A 241 17.83 -21.67 1.14
CA GLN A 241 17.80 -22.24 2.50
C GLN A 241 18.00 -21.11 3.51
N GLY A 242 17.17 -21.08 4.53
CA GLY A 242 17.09 -19.99 5.49
C GLY A 242 16.37 -18.73 5.01
N GLY A 243 15.94 -18.67 3.75
CA GLY A 243 15.13 -17.58 3.19
C GLY A 243 13.72 -17.56 3.75
N TRP A 244 13.03 -16.42 3.61
CA TRP A 244 11.75 -16.16 4.26
C TRP A 244 10.64 -15.83 3.26
N LEU A 245 9.43 -16.23 3.60
CA LEU A 245 8.19 -15.70 3.04
C LEU A 245 7.46 -14.93 4.14
N ALA A 246 7.00 -13.71 3.85
CA ALA A 246 6.13 -12.96 4.75
C ALA A 246 5.00 -12.30 3.96
N VAL A 247 3.76 -12.40 4.47
CA VAL A 247 2.56 -11.88 3.79
C VAL A 247 1.70 -11.09 4.77
N GLU A 248 1.10 -10.00 4.29
CA GLU A 248 0.01 -9.34 4.99
C GLU A 248 -1.25 -10.18 4.91
N ILE A 249 -2.08 -10.14 5.95
CA ILE A 249 -3.31 -10.91 6.07
C ILE A 249 -4.46 -10.08 6.62
N GLY A 250 -5.68 -10.50 6.36
CA GLY A 250 -6.85 -10.06 7.12
C GLY A 250 -6.74 -10.51 8.58
N TRP A 251 -7.18 -9.68 9.50
CA TRP A 251 -6.99 -9.87 10.95
C TRP A 251 -7.53 -11.21 11.51
N ALA A 252 -8.48 -11.85 10.83
CA ALA A 252 -9.05 -13.13 11.21
C ALA A 252 -8.38 -14.34 10.53
N GLN A 253 -7.45 -14.12 9.59
CA GLN A 253 -6.88 -15.19 8.75
C GLN A 253 -5.60 -15.82 9.32
N GLY A 254 -5.04 -15.31 10.44
CA GLY A 254 -3.74 -15.73 10.98
C GLY A 254 -3.57 -17.23 11.12
N ALA A 255 -4.54 -17.94 11.72
CA ALA A 255 -4.48 -19.38 11.93
C ALA A 255 -4.53 -20.17 10.60
N ALA A 256 -5.37 -19.74 9.65
CA ALA A 256 -5.53 -20.42 8.36
C ALA A 256 -4.24 -20.27 7.51
N VAL A 257 -3.72 -19.03 7.38
CA VAL A 257 -2.52 -18.78 6.60
C VAL A 257 -1.29 -19.43 7.23
N ARG A 258 -1.18 -19.45 8.56
CA ARG A 258 -0.16 -20.22 9.28
C ARG A 258 -0.19 -21.70 8.88
N GLY A 259 -1.38 -22.33 8.87
CA GLY A 259 -1.55 -23.72 8.46
C GLY A 259 -1.12 -23.98 7.02
N ILE A 260 -1.40 -23.04 6.11
CA ILE A 260 -0.95 -23.10 4.70
C ILE A 260 0.58 -23.09 4.63
N PHE A 261 1.25 -22.23 5.38
CA PHE A 261 2.73 -22.15 5.42
C PHE A 261 3.34 -23.44 5.97
N GLU A 262 2.81 -23.95 7.10
CA GLU A 262 3.27 -25.20 7.71
C GLU A 262 3.10 -26.39 6.75
N ALA A 263 1.98 -26.48 6.03
CA ALA A 263 1.71 -27.49 5.02
C ALA A 263 2.63 -27.40 3.81
N ALA A 264 3.02 -26.18 3.40
CA ALA A 264 3.97 -25.93 2.32
C ALA A 264 5.45 -26.24 2.71
N GLY A 265 5.71 -26.57 3.97
CA GLY A 265 7.04 -27.00 4.43
C GLY A 265 7.86 -25.94 5.15
N TYR A 266 7.32 -24.72 5.32
CA TYR A 266 8.00 -23.67 6.09
C TYR A 266 8.15 -24.06 7.56
N ARG A 267 9.21 -23.56 8.18
CA ARG A 267 9.50 -23.66 9.62
C ARG A 267 9.49 -22.28 10.25
N ASN A 268 9.57 -22.22 11.57
CA ASN A 268 9.55 -20.96 12.31
C ASN A 268 8.36 -20.06 11.91
N VAL A 269 7.21 -20.69 11.62
CA VAL A 269 6.02 -19.96 11.20
C VAL A 269 5.46 -19.16 12.37
N ALA A 270 5.32 -17.86 12.18
CA ALA A 270 4.82 -16.94 13.21
C ALA A 270 3.79 -15.97 12.62
N VAL A 271 2.93 -15.48 13.51
CA VAL A 271 1.98 -14.41 13.22
C VAL A 271 2.41 -13.17 13.99
N ARG A 272 2.46 -12.02 13.33
CA ARG A 272 2.71 -10.72 13.95
C ARG A 272 1.46 -9.89 13.98
N GLN A 273 1.31 -9.15 15.07
CA GLN A 273 0.16 -8.28 15.31
C GLN A 273 0.54 -6.83 15.10
N ASP A 274 -0.43 -6.04 14.63
CA ASP A 274 -0.33 -4.59 14.56
C ASP A 274 -0.44 -3.95 15.97
N LEU A 275 -0.32 -2.62 16.05
CA LEU A 275 -0.39 -1.87 17.29
C LEU A 275 -1.75 -1.98 18.01
N ALA A 276 -2.81 -2.38 17.28
CA ALA A 276 -4.14 -2.64 17.85
C ALA A 276 -4.30 -4.09 18.35
N GLY A 277 -3.25 -4.92 18.24
CA GLY A 277 -3.27 -6.33 18.65
C GLY A 277 -4.00 -7.24 17.69
N LYS A 278 -4.22 -6.83 16.44
CA LYS A 278 -4.82 -7.65 15.39
C LYS A 278 -3.74 -8.34 14.58
N ASP A 279 -3.95 -9.60 14.23
CA ASP A 279 -3.07 -10.35 13.35
C ASP A 279 -2.93 -9.63 12.01
N ARG A 280 -1.68 -9.40 11.56
CA ARG A 280 -1.44 -8.61 10.36
C ARG A 280 -0.42 -9.22 9.41
N VAL A 281 0.60 -9.90 9.90
CA VAL A 281 1.63 -10.52 9.07
C VAL A 281 1.82 -11.98 9.48
N VAL A 282 1.84 -12.89 8.50
CA VAL A 282 2.32 -14.26 8.68
C VAL A 282 3.66 -14.40 7.99
N LEU A 283 4.62 -14.98 8.68
CA LEU A 283 5.95 -15.25 8.16
C LEU A 283 6.35 -16.71 8.35
N GLY A 284 7.22 -17.22 7.49
CA GLY A 284 7.74 -18.58 7.57
C GLY A 284 9.09 -18.71 6.87
N GLN A 285 9.96 -19.58 7.40
CA GLN A 285 11.31 -19.77 6.90
C GLN A 285 11.43 -21.09 6.14
N LYS A 286 12.07 -21.05 4.99
CA LYS A 286 12.53 -22.27 4.28
C LYS A 286 13.68 -22.90 5.09
N PRO A 287 13.56 -24.20 5.48
CA PRO A 287 14.56 -24.89 6.27
C PRO A 287 15.91 -25.05 5.56
#